data_ca3b9558b3a75519bb067bed13be0442
#
_entry.id   ca3b9558b3a75519bb067bed13be0442
#
_cell.length_a   1.000
_cell.length_b   1.000
_cell.length_c   1.000
_cell.angle_alpha   90.00
_cell.angle_beta   90.00
_cell.angle_gamma   90.00
#
_symmetry.space_group_name_H-M   'P 1'
#
loop_
_entity.id
_entity.type
_entity.pdbx_description
1 polymer ?
#
loop_
_entity_poly.entity_id
_entity_poly.type
_entity_poly.pdbx_seq_one_letter_code
_entity_poly.pdbx_strand_id
1 'polypeptide(L)'
;MKSKKILLLVALEAELGAENVAILSEKCDVKMTGMGKLLAFESTLAAMQQGEYDTIINIGTCGSFRHPFATVLRPRVVAQGDVYIDAESVFYSEPEILTTGNENCKIASSDNF
;
A
#
# COMPACT_ATOMS: atom_id res chain seq x y z
N MET A 1 10.64 6.02 27.00
CA MET A 1 9.79 5.22 26.12
C MET A 1 10.10 5.59 24.67
N LYS A 2 10.54 4.62 23.86
CA LYS A 2 10.75 4.89 22.45
C LYS A 2 9.40 5.14 21.79
N SER A 3 9.25 6.27 21.11
CA SER A 3 8.12 6.48 20.23
C SER A 3 8.18 5.47 19.07
N LYS A 4 7.03 4.95 18.66
CA LYS A 4 6.95 4.07 17.50
C LYS A 4 7.38 4.83 16.26
N LYS A 5 8.24 4.22 15.46
CA LYS A 5 8.67 4.78 14.20
C LYS A 5 7.82 4.21 13.07
N ILE A 6 7.13 5.06 12.36
CA ILE A 6 6.17 4.70 11.32
C ILE A 6 6.69 5.18 9.97
N LEU A 7 6.66 4.27 9.00
CA LEU A 7 6.87 4.60 7.59
C LEU A 7 5.51 4.62 6.89
N LEU A 8 5.14 5.77 6.35
CA LEU A 8 3.94 5.94 5.55
C LEU A 8 4.30 6.00 4.08
N LEU A 9 3.73 5.10 3.30
CA LEU A 9 3.96 5.01 1.87
C LEU A 9 2.73 5.51 1.11
N VAL A 10 2.94 6.36 0.13
CA VAL A 10 1.91 6.83 -0.78
C VAL A 10 2.51 6.96 -2.18
N ALA A 11 1.76 6.59 -3.20
CA ALA A 11 2.28 6.63 -4.56
C ALA A 11 2.54 8.07 -5.02
N LEU A 12 1.57 8.95 -4.85
CA LEU A 12 1.63 10.33 -5.30
C LEU A 12 1.19 11.28 -4.19
N GLU A 13 1.87 12.41 -4.07
CA GLU A 13 1.50 13.44 -3.10
C GLU A 13 0.04 13.89 -3.26
N ALA A 14 -0.45 13.94 -4.49
CA ALA A 14 -1.83 14.35 -4.78
C ALA A 14 -2.88 13.45 -4.12
N GLU A 15 -2.56 12.21 -3.80
CA GLU A 15 -3.48 11.30 -3.12
C GLU A 15 -3.77 11.71 -1.68
N LEU A 16 -2.83 12.39 -1.03
CA LEU A 16 -2.99 12.91 0.32
C LEU A 16 -3.25 14.42 0.34
N GLY A 17 -2.62 15.14 -0.57
CA GLY A 17 -2.57 16.61 -0.53
C GLY A 17 -1.37 17.11 0.28
N ALA A 18 -0.79 18.23 -0.17
CA ALA A 18 0.42 18.79 0.43
C ALA A 18 0.27 19.15 1.91
N GLU A 19 -0.89 19.65 2.31
CA GLU A 19 -1.16 19.98 3.72
C GLU A 19 -1.14 18.75 4.61
N ASN A 20 -1.77 17.66 4.16
CA ASN A 20 -1.80 16.42 4.91
C ASN A 20 -0.42 15.77 5.00
N VAL A 21 0.36 15.84 3.93
CA VAL A 21 1.74 15.35 3.94
C VAL A 21 2.56 16.12 4.98
N ALA A 22 2.42 17.44 5.06
CA ALA A 22 3.13 18.24 6.05
C ALA A 22 2.76 17.85 7.47
N ILE A 23 1.47 17.68 7.75
CA ILE A 23 0.98 17.28 9.08
C ILE A 23 1.50 15.89 9.45
N LEU A 24 1.41 14.93 8.54
CA LEU A 24 1.84 13.55 8.78
C LEU A 24 3.35 13.44 8.94
N SER A 25 4.11 14.27 8.23
CA SER A 25 5.57 14.27 8.32
C SER A 25 6.09 14.71 9.70
N GLU A 26 5.27 15.36 10.50
CA GLU A 26 5.61 15.66 11.90
C GLU A 26 5.55 14.44 12.80
N LYS A 27 4.79 13.41 12.41
CA LYS A 27 4.51 12.22 13.23
C LYS A 27 5.14 10.94 12.70
N CYS A 28 5.42 10.88 11.42
CA CYS A 28 5.97 9.70 10.77
C CYS A 28 6.82 10.09 9.56
N ASP A 29 7.57 9.13 9.06
CA ASP A 29 8.32 9.33 7.82
C ASP A 29 7.38 9.03 6.65
N VAL A 30 7.18 10.03 5.78
CA VAL A 30 6.33 9.90 4.59
C VAL A 30 7.22 9.73 3.36
N LYS A 31 6.95 8.69 2.59
CA LYS A 31 7.68 8.38 1.36
C LYS A 31 6.74 8.31 0.18
N MET A 32 7.01 9.13 -0.84
CA MET A 32 6.35 9.03 -2.14
C MET A 32 7.04 7.94 -2.93
N THR A 33 6.32 6.89 -3.28
CA THR A 33 6.92 5.74 -3.97
C THR A 33 6.93 5.88 -5.49
N GLY A 34 6.04 6.71 -6.04
CA GLY A 34 5.73 6.71 -7.46
C GLY A 34 4.71 5.63 -7.79
N MET A 35 4.30 5.59 -9.05
CA MET A 35 3.27 4.65 -9.52
C MET A 35 3.89 3.34 -9.95
N GLY A 36 3.17 2.26 -9.72
CA GLY A 36 3.55 0.93 -10.14
C GLY A 36 4.25 0.09 -9.05
N LYS A 37 4.11 -1.22 -9.20
CA LYS A 37 4.61 -2.18 -8.19
C LYS A 37 6.13 -2.16 -8.05
N LEU A 38 6.84 -1.98 -9.15
CA LEU A 38 8.29 -1.97 -9.14
C LEU A 38 8.84 -0.78 -8.35
N LEU A 39 8.30 0.42 -8.58
CA LEU A 39 8.69 1.62 -7.85
C LEU A 39 8.31 1.52 -6.38
N ALA A 40 7.13 0.97 -6.10
CA ALA A 40 6.69 0.75 -4.72
C ALA A 40 7.65 -0.18 -3.98
N PHE A 41 8.07 -1.26 -4.60
CA PHE A 41 9.02 -2.22 -4.02
C PHE A 41 10.39 -1.57 -3.78
N GLU A 42 10.95 -0.93 -4.79
CA GLU A 42 12.26 -0.29 -4.71
C GLU A 42 12.29 0.80 -3.63
N SER A 43 11.31 1.68 -3.64
CA SER A 43 11.24 2.80 -2.69
C SER A 43 11.05 2.31 -1.27
N THR A 44 10.23 1.30 -1.07
CA THR A 44 9.99 0.71 0.26
C THR A 44 11.25 0.06 0.80
N LEU A 45 11.92 -0.73 -0.04
CA LEU A 45 13.16 -1.40 0.36
C LEU A 45 14.25 -0.38 0.72
N ALA A 46 14.41 0.67 -0.08
CA ALA A 46 15.38 1.72 0.19
C ALA A 46 15.07 2.45 1.50
N ALA A 47 13.82 2.76 1.76
CA ALA A 47 13.42 3.42 3.01
C ALA A 47 13.68 2.52 4.22
N MET A 48 13.39 1.23 4.11
CA MET A 48 13.63 0.27 5.19
C MET A 48 15.11 0.10 5.50
N GLN A 49 15.98 0.25 4.51
CA GLN A 49 17.43 0.17 4.70
C GLN A 49 18.00 1.42 5.40
N GLN A 50 17.33 2.54 5.29
CA GLN A 50 17.77 3.82 5.86
C GLN A 50 17.24 4.07 7.26
N GLY A 51 16.24 3.33 7.71
CA GLY A 51 15.62 3.52 9.00
C GLY A 51 15.11 2.24 9.61
N GLU A 52 14.80 2.30 10.89
CA GLU A 52 14.15 1.22 11.62
C GLU A 52 12.70 1.61 11.87
N TYR A 53 11.78 0.79 11.39
CA TYR A 53 10.35 1.07 11.51
C TYR A 53 9.63 -0.06 12.25
N ASP A 54 8.74 0.32 13.13
CA ASP A 54 7.85 -0.62 13.82
C ASP A 54 6.63 -0.95 12.98
N THR A 55 6.23 -0.01 12.15
CA THR A 55 4.99 -0.12 11.36
C THR A 55 5.20 0.51 10.00
N ILE A 56 4.68 -0.16 8.98
CA ILE A 56 4.63 0.36 7.62
C ILE A 56 3.15 0.46 7.21
N ILE A 57 2.74 1.64 6.78
CA ILE A 57 1.37 1.90 6.34
C ILE A 57 1.43 2.33 4.89
N ASN A 58 0.70 1.64 4.03
CA ASN A 58 0.47 2.07 2.67
C ASN A 58 -0.92 2.70 2.59
N ILE A 59 -0.98 3.93 2.11
CA ILE A 59 -2.23 4.66 1.94
C ILE A 59 -2.36 5.11 0.47
N GLY A 60 -3.57 5.03 -0.06
CA GLY A 60 -3.82 5.43 -1.43
C GLY A 60 -5.29 5.33 -1.78
N THR A 61 -5.57 5.59 -3.03
CA THR A 61 -6.92 5.53 -3.57
C THR A 61 -7.13 4.24 -4.35
N CYS A 62 -8.36 3.77 -4.40
CA CYS A 62 -8.73 2.62 -5.20
C CYS A 62 -10.13 2.77 -5.76
N GLY A 63 -10.44 1.99 -6.80
CA GLY A 63 -11.78 1.88 -7.33
C GLY A 63 -12.57 0.81 -6.59
N SER A 64 -13.88 1.00 -6.50
CA SER A 64 -14.77 0.02 -5.91
C SER A 64 -16.16 0.12 -6.53
N PHE A 65 -16.79 -1.04 -6.72
CA PHE A 65 -18.19 -1.11 -7.15
C PHE A 65 -19.15 -1.28 -5.98
N ARG A 66 -18.64 -1.53 -4.77
CA ARG A 66 -19.46 -1.86 -3.60
C ARG A 66 -19.55 -0.73 -2.59
N HIS A 67 -18.54 0.09 -2.53
CA HIS A 67 -18.42 1.10 -1.47
C HIS A 67 -18.73 2.49 -2.00
N PRO A 68 -19.47 3.33 -1.25
CA PRO A 68 -19.67 4.71 -1.63
C PRO A 68 -18.37 5.48 -1.74
N PHE A 69 -18.38 6.53 -2.53
CA PHE A 69 -17.25 7.44 -2.66
C PHE A 69 -16.77 7.93 -1.27
N ALA A 70 -15.47 8.05 -1.12
CA ALA A 70 -14.80 8.49 0.10
C ALA A 70 -14.93 7.52 1.29
N THR A 71 -15.31 6.26 1.05
CA THR A 71 -15.22 5.23 2.08
C THR A 71 -13.75 4.89 2.35
N VAL A 72 -13.36 4.84 3.62
CA VAL A 72 -12.01 4.42 4.04
C VAL A 72 -12.04 2.94 4.40
N LEU A 73 -11.17 2.17 3.79
CA LEU A 73 -11.07 0.72 4.02
C LEU A 73 -9.70 0.34 4.53
N ARG A 74 -9.66 -0.67 5.39
CA ARG A 74 -8.44 -1.30 5.88
C ARG A 74 -8.48 -2.78 5.50
N PRO A 75 -8.20 -3.11 4.23
CA PRO A 75 -8.37 -4.47 3.74
C PRO A 75 -7.40 -5.45 4.40
N ARG A 76 -7.88 -6.67 4.63
CA ARG A 76 -7.07 -7.75 5.20
C ARG A 76 -6.11 -8.36 4.21
N VAL A 77 -6.44 -8.33 2.92
CA VAL A 77 -5.70 -9.06 1.89
C VAL A 77 -5.37 -8.11 0.76
N VAL A 78 -4.12 -8.15 0.32
CA VAL A 78 -3.67 -7.48 -0.91
C VAL A 78 -3.21 -8.56 -1.88
N ALA A 79 -3.71 -8.50 -3.11
CA ALA A 79 -3.36 -9.43 -4.17
C ALA A 79 -2.83 -8.69 -5.39
N GLN A 80 -2.09 -9.38 -6.25
CA GLN A 80 -1.71 -8.85 -7.54
C GLN A 80 -2.82 -9.13 -8.55
N GLY A 81 -3.42 -8.06 -9.09
CA GLY A 81 -4.55 -8.18 -10.02
C GLY A 81 -4.16 -8.35 -11.47
N ASP A 82 -2.88 -8.21 -11.79
CA ASP A 82 -2.35 -8.26 -13.16
C ASP A 82 -1.36 -9.40 -13.40
N VAL A 83 -1.15 -10.26 -12.42
CA VAL A 83 -0.35 -11.47 -12.57
C VAL A 83 -1.29 -12.64 -12.75
N TYR A 84 -1.36 -13.15 -13.96
CA TYR A 84 -2.23 -14.26 -14.31
C TYR A 84 -1.42 -15.34 -15.02
N ILE A 85 -1.40 -16.50 -14.41
CA ILE A 85 -0.87 -17.74 -14.99
C ILE A 85 -2.09 -18.65 -15.14
N ASP A 86 -2.11 -19.46 -16.20
CA ASP A 86 -3.23 -20.37 -16.45
C ASP A 86 -3.64 -21.09 -15.17
N ALA A 87 -4.91 -20.95 -14.80
CA ALA A 87 -5.47 -21.52 -13.58
C ALA A 87 -5.36 -23.06 -13.56
N GLU A 88 -5.23 -23.71 -14.71
CA GLU A 88 -5.03 -25.16 -14.82
C GLU A 88 -3.55 -25.56 -14.64
N SER A 89 -2.64 -24.60 -14.66
CA SER A 89 -1.22 -24.85 -14.46
C SER A 89 -0.97 -25.29 -13.01
N VAL A 90 -0.12 -26.31 -12.86
CA VAL A 90 0.33 -26.76 -11.53
C VAL A 90 1.13 -25.71 -10.79
N PHE A 91 1.61 -24.69 -11.48
CA PHE A 91 2.37 -23.60 -10.88
C PHE A 91 1.51 -22.35 -10.62
N TYR A 92 0.22 -22.42 -10.92
CA TYR A 92 -0.69 -21.32 -10.66
C TYR A 92 -0.80 -21.09 -9.17
N SER A 93 -0.53 -19.87 -8.78
CA SER A 93 -0.72 -19.42 -7.41
C SER A 93 -1.06 -17.93 -7.45
N GLU A 94 -2.21 -17.58 -6.91
CA GLU A 94 -2.57 -16.17 -6.76
C GLU A 94 -1.73 -15.58 -5.62
N PRO A 95 -0.82 -14.64 -5.90
CA PRO A 95 -0.01 -14.07 -4.82
C PRO A 95 -0.86 -13.15 -3.94
N GLU A 96 -0.96 -13.50 -2.68
CA GLU A 96 -1.71 -12.72 -1.69
C GLU A 96 -0.80 -12.39 -0.52
N ILE A 97 -0.99 -11.18 0.01
CA ILE A 97 -0.30 -10.71 1.21
C ILE A 97 -1.35 -10.39 2.27
N LEU A 98 -1.18 -10.95 3.45
CA LEU A 98 -2.02 -10.60 4.58
C LEU A 98 -1.52 -9.33 5.25
N THR A 99 -2.44 -8.47 5.61
CA THR A 99 -2.16 -7.23 6.33
C THR A 99 -2.71 -7.30 7.75
N THR A 100 -2.46 -6.29 8.56
CA THR A 100 -3.09 -6.13 9.86
C THR A 100 -4.45 -5.42 9.77
N GLY A 101 -4.95 -5.17 8.57
CA GLY A 101 -6.27 -4.60 8.37
C GLY A 101 -7.38 -5.51 8.92
N ASN A 102 -8.49 -4.92 9.33
CA ASN A 102 -9.60 -5.63 9.97
C ASN A 102 -10.86 -5.73 9.11
N GLU A 103 -10.84 -5.14 7.91
CA GLU A 103 -11.96 -5.24 6.98
C GLU A 103 -11.89 -6.56 6.21
N ASN A 104 -12.99 -7.29 6.18
CA ASN A 104 -13.07 -8.55 5.44
C ASN A 104 -13.21 -8.30 3.94
N CYS A 105 -12.19 -7.70 3.37
CA CYS A 105 -12.14 -7.39 1.94
C CYS A 105 -10.71 -7.59 1.40
N LYS A 106 -10.63 -7.72 0.09
CA LYS A 106 -9.39 -7.87 -0.64
C LYS A 106 -9.23 -6.67 -1.57
N ILE A 107 -8.01 -6.12 -1.61
CA ILE A 107 -7.65 -5.12 -2.61
C ILE A 107 -6.72 -5.76 -3.64
N ALA A 108 -6.96 -5.48 -4.90
CA ALA A 108 -6.09 -5.94 -5.98
C ALA A 108 -5.21 -4.78 -6.45
N SER A 109 -3.91 -5.02 -6.49
CA SER A 109 -2.94 -4.07 -7.02
C SER A 109 -2.60 -4.47 -8.44
N SER A 110 -2.60 -3.52 -9.36
CA SER A 110 -2.33 -3.74 -10.78
C SER A 110 -1.56 -2.58 -11.37
N ASP A 111 -0.64 -2.89 -12.28
CA ASP A 111 0.06 -1.88 -13.08
C ASP A 111 -0.71 -1.58 -14.38
N ASN A 112 -1.77 -2.31 -14.65
CA ASN A 112 -2.66 -2.08 -15.79
C ASN A 112 -3.81 -1.16 -15.37
N PHE A 113 -3.99 -0.10 -16.11
CA PHE A 113 -5.03 0.89 -15.86
C PHE A 113 -6.14 0.81 -16.91
#